data_2f546243afbc3d2f0bf975de5975a0fb
#
_entry.id   2f546243afbc3d2f0bf975de5975a0fb
#
_cell.length_a   1.000
_cell.length_b   1.000
_cell.length_c   1.000
_cell.angle_alpha   90.00
_cell.angle_beta   90.00
_cell.angle_gamma   90.00
#
_symmetry.space_group_name_H-M   'P 1'
#
loop_
_entity.id
_entity.type
_entity.pdbx_description
1 polymer ?
#
loop_
_entity_poly.entity_id
_entity_poly.type
_entity_poly.pdbx_seq_one_letter_code
_entity_poly.pdbx_strand_id
1 'polypeptide(L)'
;QMCIRDRIKVMSEIVKKPVGITETVLRDAHQSLIATRMPTELMLPILETMDQVGYHSLECWGGATFDASLRFLKEDPWERLRKIKDKVKNTPLQMLFRGQNILGYRHYADDVVTEFVEKSIANGIDIIRIFDCFNDLRNLQSSVNAANAIKQREGRGHAQVALSYTPVSYTHLRAHETL
;
A
#
# COMPACT_ATOMS: atom_id res chain seq x y z
N GLN A 1 7.50 -20.16 39.77
CA GLN A 1 8.79 -19.75 39.14
C GLN A 1 9.07 -20.73 38.00
N MET A 2 8.95 -20.25 36.75
CA MET A 2 9.27 -21.03 35.55
C MET A 2 10.80 -21.17 35.46
N CYS A 3 11.28 -22.41 35.38
CA CYS A 3 12.71 -22.70 35.35
C CYS A 3 13.38 -22.08 34.10
N ILE A 4 14.62 -21.62 34.22
CA ILE A 4 15.41 -21.05 33.10
C ILE A 4 15.48 -22.00 31.89
N ARG A 5 15.49 -23.33 32.15
CA ARG A 5 15.42 -24.35 31.09
C ARG A 5 14.15 -24.30 30.26
N ASP A 6 13.02 -23.97 30.87
CA ASP A 6 11.73 -23.90 30.18
C ASP A 6 11.64 -22.62 29.33
N ARG A 7 12.27 -21.52 29.79
CA ARG A 7 12.43 -20.30 28.98
C ARG A 7 13.29 -20.52 27.74
N ILE A 8 14.36 -21.27 27.86
CA ILE A 8 15.25 -21.58 26.73
C ILE A 8 14.52 -22.48 25.72
N LYS A 9 13.71 -23.43 26.17
CA LYS A 9 12.91 -24.30 25.29
C LYS A 9 11.84 -23.51 24.52
N VAL A 10 11.15 -22.58 25.18
CA VAL A 10 10.17 -21.70 24.53
C VAL A 10 10.83 -20.77 23.49
N MET A 11 12.07 -20.32 23.73
CA MET A 11 12.82 -19.52 22.75
C MET A 11 13.35 -20.33 21.57
N SER A 12 13.54 -21.64 21.68
CA SER A 12 14.00 -22.50 20.58
C SER A 12 12.89 -22.88 19.59
N GLU A 13 11.62 -22.66 19.94
CA GLU A 13 10.46 -22.92 19.08
C GLU A 13 9.96 -21.69 18.30
N ILE A 14 10.62 -20.55 18.45
CA ILE A 14 10.32 -19.39 17.61
C ILE A 14 10.85 -19.66 16.21
N VAL A 15 10.00 -20.19 15.35
CA VAL A 15 10.28 -20.28 13.92
C VAL A 15 10.55 -18.86 13.40
N LYS A 16 11.80 -18.54 13.14
CA LYS A 16 12.19 -17.26 12.56
C LYS A 16 11.60 -17.18 11.15
N LYS A 17 10.48 -16.51 11.00
CA LYS A 17 9.95 -16.19 9.67
C LYS A 17 10.86 -15.14 9.04
N PRO A 18 11.29 -15.33 7.79
CA PRO A 18 12.07 -14.31 7.10
C PRO A 18 11.26 -13.02 6.99
N VAL A 19 11.95 -11.88 7.09
CA VAL A 19 11.33 -10.56 6.90
C VAL A 19 11.02 -10.39 5.41
N GLY A 20 9.78 -10.08 5.09
CA GLY A 20 9.37 -9.74 3.73
C GLY A 20 9.75 -8.30 3.38
N ILE A 21 10.32 -8.09 2.21
CA ILE A 21 10.70 -6.76 1.70
C ILE A 21 9.68 -6.30 0.68
N THR A 22 9.10 -5.12 0.89
CA THR A 22 8.29 -4.42 -0.12
C THR A 22 9.17 -3.43 -0.89
N GLU A 23 9.23 -3.57 -2.21
CA GLU A 23 9.92 -2.62 -3.07
C GLU A 23 8.98 -1.49 -3.49
N THR A 24 9.42 -0.24 -3.38
CA THR A 24 8.59 0.95 -3.64
C THR A 24 9.08 1.80 -4.81
N VAL A 25 10.10 1.36 -5.52
CA VAL A 25 10.74 2.11 -6.62
C VAL A 25 9.74 2.49 -7.72
N LEU A 26 8.77 1.63 -7.99
CA LEU A 26 7.75 1.85 -9.03
C LEU A 26 6.69 2.91 -8.65
N ARG A 27 6.64 3.34 -7.40
CA ARG A 27 5.72 4.38 -6.93
C ARG A 27 6.47 5.55 -6.27
N ASP A 28 7.22 5.28 -5.20
CA ASP A 28 7.79 6.33 -4.35
C ASP A 28 8.99 7.02 -4.99
N ALA A 29 9.90 6.29 -5.61
CA ALA A 29 11.11 6.86 -6.17
C ALA A 29 10.80 7.87 -7.28
N HIS A 30 9.98 7.51 -8.26
CA HIS A 30 9.66 8.46 -9.33
C HIS A 30 8.71 9.58 -8.88
N GLN A 31 7.92 9.34 -7.82
CA GLN A 31 7.15 10.41 -7.18
C GLN A 31 8.08 11.45 -6.56
N SER A 32 9.13 11.00 -5.89
CA SER A 32 10.08 11.87 -5.19
C SER A 32 11.07 12.56 -6.13
N LEU A 33 11.53 11.86 -7.18
CA LEU A 33 12.59 12.32 -8.06
C LEU A 33 12.10 13.12 -9.27
N ILE A 34 10.96 12.73 -9.85
CA ILE A 34 10.44 13.32 -11.08
C ILE A 34 8.95 13.65 -11.01
N ALA A 35 8.45 13.96 -9.83
CA ALA A 35 7.06 14.37 -9.57
C ALA A 35 6.01 13.39 -10.17
N THR A 36 6.24 12.11 -10.05
CA THR A 36 5.36 11.03 -10.56
C THR A 36 5.20 11.01 -12.09
N ARG A 37 6.15 11.58 -12.82
CA ARG A 37 6.06 11.75 -14.28
C ARG A 37 6.82 10.70 -15.09
N MET A 38 7.05 9.51 -14.53
CA MET A 38 7.61 8.39 -15.29
C MET A 38 6.53 7.74 -16.15
N PRO A 39 6.68 7.71 -17.47
CA PRO A 39 5.75 7.01 -18.37
C PRO A 39 5.75 5.51 -18.10
N THR A 40 4.61 4.87 -18.30
CA THR A 40 4.44 3.42 -18.08
C THR A 40 5.44 2.61 -18.88
N GLU A 41 5.65 2.95 -20.14
CA GLU A 41 6.54 2.22 -21.04
C GLU A 41 8.00 2.15 -20.55
N LEU A 42 8.45 3.14 -19.75
CA LEU A 42 9.79 3.13 -19.15
C LEU A 42 9.92 2.18 -17.97
N MET A 43 8.81 1.78 -17.37
CA MET A 43 8.78 0.82 -16.24
C MET A 43 8.75 -0.63 -16.73
N LEU A 44 8.05 -0.92 -17.83
CA LEU A 44 7.79 -2.28 -18.29
C LEU A 44 9.03 -3.16 -18.44
N PRO A 45 10.18 -2.67 -18.95
CA PRO A 45 11.34 -3.52 -19.19
C PRO A 45 11.95 -4.16 -17.93
N ILE A 46 11.84 -3.51 -16.76
CA ILE A 46 12.43 -4.01 -15.51
C ILE A 46 11.50 -4.95 -14.73
N LEU A 47 10.20 -4.95 -15.02
CA LEU A 47 9.18 -5.60 -14.19
C LEU A 47 9.37 -7.12 -14.10
N GLU A 48 9.71 -7.77 -15.19
CA GLU A 48 9.93 -9.23 -15.21
C GLU A 48 11.13 -9.63 -14.34
N THR A 49 12.19 -8.80 -14.34
CA THR A 49 13.35 -9.01 -13.47
C THR A 49 12.97 -8.79 -12.00
N MET A 50 12.21 -7.73 -11.71
CA MET A 50 11.76 -7.45 -10.35
C MET A 50 10.85 -8.55 -9.80
N ASP A 51 10.02 -9.15 -10.66
CA ASP A 51 9.12 -10.24 -10.29
C ASP A 51 9.87 -11.52 -9.86
N GLN A 52 11.13 -11.68 -10.29
CA GLN A 52 11.96 -12.82 -9.97
C GLN A 52 12.81 -12.63 -8.70
N VAL A 53 12.89 -11.42 -8.15
CA VAL A 53 13.72 -11.12 -6.96
C VAL A 53 13.18 -11.77 -5.69
N GLY A 54 11.87 -12.05 -5.64
CA GLY A 54 11.23 -12.63 -4.45
C GLY A 54 10.80 -11.59 -3.42
N TYR A 55 10.46 -10.39 -3.85
CA TYR A 55 9.86 -9.39 -2.96
C TYR A 55 8.53 -9.86 -2.37
N HIS A 56 8.25 -9.40 -1.15
CA HIS A 56 6.94 -9.61 -0.51
C HIS A 56 5.82 -8.93 -1.31
N SER A 57 6.10 -7.73 -1.82
CA SER A 57 5.20 -6.98 -2.69
C SER A 57 5.94 -5.90 -3.47
N LEU A 58 5.37 -5.46 -4.59
CA LEU A 58 5.81 -4.29 -5.35
C LEU A 58 4.77 -3.18 -5.20
N GLU A 59 5.15 -2.07 -4.57
CA GLU A 59 4.28 -0.89 -4.51
C GLU A 59 4.44 -0.08 -5.79
N CYS A 60 3.45 -0.15 -6.66
CA CYS A 60 3.52 0.40 -8.01
C CYS A 60 2.46 1.45 -8.32
N TRP A 61 1.51 1.67 -7.43
CA TRP A 61 0.35 2.51 -7.71
C TRP A 61 -0.13 3.28 -6.47
N GLY A 62 -0.88 4.35 -6.70
CA GLY A 62 -1.42 5.20 -5.64
C GLY A 62 -2.10 6.44 -6.18
N GLY A 63 -2.58 7.31 -5.28
CA GLY A 63 -3.31 8.51 -5.65
C GLY A 63 -2.52 9.47 -6.53
N ALA A 64 -1.26 9.75 -6.19
CA ALA A 64 -0.41 10.62 -6.99
C ALA A 64 -0.11 10.02 -8.38
N THR A 65 0.07 8.71 -8.47
CA THR A 65 0.27 8.01 -9.74
C THR A 65 -0.95 8.13 -10.64
N PHE A 66 -2.14 7.92 -10.08
CA PHE A 66 -3.41 8.06 -10.78
C PHE A 66 -3.58 9.48 -11.34
N ASP A 67 -3.43 10.49 -10.49
CA ASP A 67 -3.59 11.89 -10.85
C ASP A 67 -2.57 12.33 -11.90
N ALA A 68 -1.29 11.98 -11.74
CA ALA A 68 -0.24 12.34 -12.66
C ALA A 68 -0.37 11.65 -14.03
N SER A 69 -0.85 10.42 -14.08
CA SER A 69 -1.14 9.72 -15.33
C SER A 69 -2.16 10.50 -16.19
N LEU A 70 -3.24 10.96 -15.57
CA LEU A 70 -4.27 11.75 -16.28
C LEU A 70 -3.77 13.15 -16.67
N ARG A 71 -3.19 13.89 -15.71
CA ARG A 71 -2.89 15.32 -15.90
C ARG A 71 -1.66 15.59 -16.76
N PHE A 72 -0.64 14.76 -16.63
CA PHE A 72 0.67 15.07 -17.21
C PHE A 72 1.12 14.07 -18.26
N LEU A 73 0.81 12.78 -18.08
CA LEU A 73 1.27 11.73 -18.97
C LEU A 73 0.29 11.41 -20.08
N LYS A 74 -0.98 11.82 -19.93
CA LYS A 74 -2.08 11.48 -20.85
C LYS A 74 -2.26 9.97 -20.99
N GLU A 75 -2.00 9.24 -19.93
CA GLU A 75 -2.16 7.79 -19.81
C GLU A 75 -3.42 7.45 -19.04
N ASP A 76 -4.10 6.35 -19.39
CA ASP A 76 -5.13 5.74 -18.57
C ASP A 76 -4.47 5.07 -17.36
N PRO A 77 -4.73 5.54 -16.11
CA PRO A 77 -4.13 4.95 -14.92
C PRO A 77 -4.53 3.49 -14.68
N TRP A 78 -5.70 3.08 -15.12
CA TRP A 78 -6.15 1.68 -15.02
C TRP A 78 -5.44 0.79 -16.04
N GLU A 79 -5.21 1.28 -17.25
CA GLU A 79 -4.42 0.57 -18.26
C GLU A 79 -2.98 0.38 -17.80
N ARG A 80 -2.39 1.43 -17.20
CA ARG A 80 -1.07 1.35 -16.57
C ARG A 80 -1.00 0.21 -15.56
N LEU A 81 -1.98 0.12 -14.66
CA LEU A 81 -2.03 -0.94 -13.65
C LEU A 81 -2.14 -2.33 -14.29
N ARG A 82 -3.00 -2.48 -15.30
CA ARG A 82 -3.15 -3.74 -16.03
C ARG A 82 -1.86 -4.16 -16.75
N LYS A 83 -1.16 -3.22 -17.40
CA LYS A 83 0.13 -3.48 -18.06
C LYS A 83 1.20 -3.95 -17.05
N ILE A 84 1.25 -3.34 -15.87
CA ILE A 84 2.15 -3.77 -14.80
C ILE A 84 1.78 -5.19 -14.33
N LYS A 85 0.49 -5.45 -14.06
CA LYS A 85 0.01 -6.78 -13.63
C LYS A 85 0.27 -7.87 -14.69
N ASP A 86 0.24 -7.50 -15.95
CA ASP A 86 0.56 -8.41 -17.05
C ASP A 86 2.01 -8.89 -17.03
N LYS A 87 2.93 -8.05 -16.60
CA LYS A 87 4.36 -8.36 -16.49
C LYS A 87 4.74 -9.02 -15.16
N VAL A 88 4.04 -8.69 -14.07
CA VAL A 88 4.30 -9.20 -12.72
C VAL A 88 3.30 -10.30 -12.39
N LYS A 89 3.76 -11.54 -12.35
CA LYS A 89 2.90 -12.74 -12.16
C LYS A 89 3.03 -13.35 -10.76
N ASN A 90 4.23 -13.28 -10.17
CA ASN A 90 4.55 -13.97 -8.92
C ASN A 90 4.44 -13.05 -7.70
N THR A 91 4.83 -11.79 -7.85
CA THR A 91 4.90 -10.83 -6.76
C THR A 91 3.58 -10.07 -6.60
N PRO A 92 2.99 -10.01 -5.41
CA PRO A 92 1.80 -9.21 -5.15
C PRO A 92 2.02 -7.72 -5.46
N LEU A 93 1.06 -7.09 -6.13
CA LEU A 93 1.06 -5.65 -6.37
C LEU A 93 0.41 -4.90 -5.21
N GLN A 94 1.05 -3.83 -4.78
CA GLN A 94 0.60 -2.98 -3.69
C GLN A 94 0.32 -1.57 -4.17
N MET A 95 -0.68 -0.93 -3.58
CA MET A 95 -0.94 0.50 -3.75
C MET A 95 -0.91 1.25 -2.43
N LEU A 96 -0.55 2.53 -2.49
CA LEU A 96 -0.73 3.47 -1.38
C LEU A 96 -2.11 4.12 -1.50
N PHE A 97 -2.88 4.12 -0.39
CA PHE A 97 -4.26 4.58 -0.33
C PHE A 97 -4.50 5.55 0.82
N ARG A 98 -5.00 6.75 0.52
CA ARG A 98 -5.20 7.84 1.50
C ARG A 98 -6.52 7.74 2.27
N GLY A 99 -6.84 6.58 2.83
CA GLY A 99 -8.10 6.42 3.59
C GLY A 99 -9.31 7.01 2.87
N GLN A 100 -10.12 7.81 3.55
CA GLN A 100 -11.34 8.41 3.00
C GLN A 100 -11.09 9.41 1.85
N ASN A 101 -9.84 9.89 1.69
CA ASN A 101 -9.49 10.83 0.62
C ASN A 101 -9.13 10.15 -0.71
N ILE A 102 -8.95 8.84 -0.74
CA ILE A 102 -8.58 8.04 -1.92
C ILE A 102 -7.37 8.63 -2.67
N LEU A 103 -7.64 9.46 -3.66
CA LEU A 103 -6.67 10.14 -4.54
C LEU A 103 -6.56 11.64 -4.23
N GLY A 104 -7.61 12.20 -3.62
CA GLY A 104 -7.84 13.63 -3.58
C GLY A 104 -7.39 14.30 -2.30
N TYR A 105 -7.93 15.50 -2.12
CA TYR A 105 -7.65 16.40 -1.00
C TYR A 105 -8.89 16.67 -0.13
N ARG A 106 -9.94 15.88 -0.30
CA ARG A 106 -11.18 15.91 0.47
C ARG A 106 -11.71 14.50 0.66
N HIS A 107 -12.59 14.33 1.62
CA HIS A 107 -13.29 13.07 1.83
C HIS A 107 -14.24 12.76 0.68
N TYR A 108 -14.23 11.52 0.25
CA TYR A 108 -15.23 10.95 -0.66
C TYR A 108 -16.28 10.20 0.15
N ALA A 109 -17.46 10.00 -0.43
CA ALA A 109 -18.51 9.18 0.15
C ALA A 109 -18.08 7.69 0.23
N ASP A 110 -18.64 6.95 1.18
CA ASP A 110 -18.23 5.56 1.45
C ASP A 110 -18.47 4.61 0.27
N ASP A 111 -19.50 4.85 -0.52
CA ASP A 111 -19.78 4.10 -1.74
C ASP A 111 -18.70 4.31 -2.79
N VAL A 112 -18.21 5.54 -2.96
CA VAL A 112 -17.09 5.85 -3.86
C VAL A 112 -15.80 5.18 -3.41
N VAL A 113 -15.53 5.19 -2.09
CA VAL A 113 -14.37 4.49 -1.51
C VAL A 113 -14.46 3.00 -1.79
N THR A 114 -15.61 2.40 -1.56
CA THR A 114 -15.87 0.98 -1.79
C THR A 114 -15.67 0.61 -3.25
N GLU A 115 -16.30 1.33 -4.17
CA GLU A 115 -16.17 1.09 -5.61
C GLU A 115 -14.73 1.24 -6.09
N PHE A 116 -14.01 2.25 -5.60
CA PHE A 116 -12.60 2.45 -5.96
C PHE A 116 -11.71 1.29 -5.49
N VAL A 117 -11.92 0.78 -4.28
CA VAL A 117 -11.21 -0.38 -3.74
C VAL A 117 -11.52 -1.61 -4.58
N GLU A 118 -12.79 -1.85 -4.92
CA GLU A 118 -13.21 -2.96 -5.79
C GLU A 118 -12.54 -2.90 -7.17
N LYS A 119 -12.57 -1.73 -7.81
CA LYS A 119 -11.92 -1.53 -9.12
C LYS A 119 -10.40 -1.71 -9.04
N SER A 120 -9.77 -1.25 -7.97
CA SER A 120 -8.32 -1.42 -7.78
C SER A 120 -7.93 -2.89 -7.72
N ILE A 121 -8.65 -3.68 -6.92
CA ILE A 121 -8.40 -5.13 -6.81
C ILE A 121 -8.74 -5.85 -8.12
N ALA A 122 -9.83 -5.51 -8.77
CA ALA A 122 -10.23 -6.08 -10.05
C ALA A 122 -9.19 -5.83 -11.15
N ASN A 123 -8.50 -4.69 -11.13
CA ASN A 123 -7.46 -4.33 -12.09
C ASN A 123 -6.05 -4.82 -11.72
N GLY A 124 -5.88 -5.53 -10.59
CA GLY A 124 -4.64 -6.26 -10.31
C GLY A 124 -3.93 -5.90 -9.02
N ILE A 125 -4.47 -5.00 -8.18
CA ILE A 125 -3.93 -4.74 -6.85
C ILE A 125 -4.26 -5.91 -5.92
N ASP A 126 -3.24 -6.40 -5.21
CA ASP A 126 -3.35 -7.47 -4.25
C ASP A 126 -3.35 -6.94 -2.80
N ILE A 127 -2.61 -5.85 -2.54
CA ILE A 127 -2.46 -5.25 -1.22
C ILE A 127 -2.81 -3.75 -1.28
N ILE A 128 -3.73 -3.32 -0.42
CA ILE A 128 -4.07 -1.91 -0.27
C ILE A 128 -3.46 -1.42 1.04
N ARG A 129 -2.42 -0.60 0.95
CA ARG A 129 -1.77 0.03 2.09
C ARG A 129 -2.46 1.35 2.42
N ILE A 130 -3.27 1.30 3.45
CA ILE A 130 -4.19 2.38 3.83
C ILE A 130 -3.56 3.20 4.96
N PHE A 131 -3.52 4.51 4.81
CA PHE A 131 -3.03 5.42 5.83
C PHE A 131 -3.90 6.67 5.97
N ASP A 132 -3.81 7.28 7.13
CA ASP A 132 -4.26 8.64 7.40
C ASP A 132 -3.14 9.42 8.07
N CYS A 133 -2.90 10.67 7.65
CA CYS A 133 -1.76 11.45 8.15
C CYS A 133 -1.88 11.81 9.65
N PHE A 134 -3.08 11.82 10.20
CA PHE A 134 -3.36 12.03 11.62
C PHE A 134 -3.57 10.73 12.40
N ASN A 135 -3.47 9.56 11.73
CA ASN A 135 -3.79 8.26 12.30
C ASN A 135 -5.24 8.14 12.82
N ASP A 136 -6.17 8.86 12.22
CA ASP A 136 -7.58 8.75 12.57
C ASP A 136 -8.18 7.48 11.95
N LEU A 137 -8.43 6.48 12.79
CA LEU A 137 -8.94 5.18 12.36
C LEU A 137 -10.32 5.26 11.69
N ARG A 138 -11.10 6.30 11.99
CA ARG A 138 -12.42 6.53 11.35
C ARG A 138 -12.28 6.75 9.85
N ASN A 139 -11.20 7.44 9.42
CA ASN A 139 -10.90 7.69 8.02
C ASN A 139 -10.41 6.45 7.26
N LEU A 140 -10.11 5.37 7.95
CA LEU A 140 -9.63 4.10 7.36
C LEU A 140 -10.74 3.06 7.24
N GLN A 141 -11.81 3.21 8.00
CA GLN A 141 -12.82 2.18 8.22
C GLN A 141 -13.48 1.69 6.92
N SER A 142 -13.94 2.61 6.08
CA SER A 142 -14.62 2.27 4.82
C SER A 142 -13.71 1.48 3.88
N SER A 143 -12.46 1.90 3.73
CA SER A 143 -11.46 1.23 2.88
C SER A 143 -11.11 -0.17 3.40
N VAL A 144 -10.94 -0.31 4.72
CA VAL A 144 -10.65 -1.60 5.37
C VAL A 144 -11.82 -2.55 5.20
N ASN A 145 -13.04 -2.06 5.44
CA ASN A 145 -14.26 -2.86 5.28
C ASN A 145 -14.43 -3.33 3.84
N ALA A 146 -14.23 -2.45 2.86
CA ALA A 146 -14.32 -2.79 1.44
C ALA A 146 -13.30 -3.87 1.06
N ALA A 147 -12.04 -3.71 1.41
CA ALA A 147 -11.00 -4.69 1.11
C ALA A 147 -11.27 -6.05 1.78
N ASN A 148 -11.71 -6.05 3.04
CA ASN A 148 -12.07 -7.27 3.76
C ASN A 148 -13.28 -7.98 3.15
N ALA A 149 -14.31 -7.25 2.72
CA ALA A 149 -15.47 -7.82 2.05
C ALA A 149 -15.08 -8.53 0.74
N ILE A 150 -14.20 -7.91 -0.07
CA ILE A 150 -13.69 -8.51 -1.29
C ILE A 150 -12.86 -9.75 -0.98
N LYS A 151 -12.00 -9.66 0.05
CA LYS A 151 -11.19 -10.82 0.48
C LYS A 151 -12.05 -12.00 0.89
N GLN A 152 -13.15 -11.77 1.58
CA GLN A 152 -14.11 -12.82 1.96
C GLN A 152 -14.83 -13.42 0.75
N ARG A 153 -15.17 -12.58 -0.24
CA ARG A 153 -15.91 -12.99 -1.44
C ARG A 153 -15.02 -13.69 -2.47
N GLU A 154 -13.80 -13.18 -2.68
CA GLU A 154 -12.94 -13.56 -3.81
C GLU A 154 -11.59 -14.18 -3.40
N GLY A 155 -11.28 -14.20 -2.11
CA GLY A 155 -9.97 -14.64 -1.62
C GLY A 155 -8.79 -13.71 -1.95
N ARG A 156 -9.05 -12.56 -2.60
CA ARG A 156 -8.07 -11.56 -3.02
C ARG A 156 -8.26 -10.25 -2.27
N GLY A 157 -7.24 -9.42 -2.29
CA GLY A 157 -7.25 -8.13 -1.62
C GLY A 157 -6.87 -8.26 -0.14
N HIS A 158 -5.86 -7.51 0.26
CA HIS A 158 -5.40 -7.45 1.64
C HIS A 158 -5.35 -5.98 2.08
N ALA A 159 -6.06 -5.66 3.16
CA ALA A 159 -5.95 -4.36 3.81
C ALA A 159 -4.73 -4.33 4.73
N GLN A 160 -3.79 -3.45 4.45
CA GLN A 160 -2.62 -3.19 5.29
C GLN A 160 -2.74 -1.77 5.85
N VAL A 161 -3.00 -1.63 7.13
CA VAL A 161 -3.04 -0.32 7.80
C VAL A 161 -1.62 0.13 8.11
N ALA A 162 -1.28 1.34 7.67
CA ALA A 162 0.00 1.97 7.93
C ALA A 162 -0.17 3.17 8.88
N LEU A 163 0.63 3.21 9.93
CA LEU A 163 0.67 4.34 10.84
C LEU A 163 1.65 5.41 10.31
N SER A 164 1.20 6.64 10.32
CA SER A 164 2.04 7.81 10.03
C SER A 164 2.76 8.22 11.32
N TYR A 165 4.03 7.87 11.41
CA TYR A 165 4.86 8.26 12.53
C TYR A 165 5.88 9.31 12.07
N THR A 166 5.78 10.52 12.64
CA THR A 166 6.75 11.59 12.40
C THR A 166 7.26 12.15 13.71
N PRO A 167 8.54 12.56 13.80
CA PRO A 167 9.06 13.21 14.99
C PRO A 167 8.29 14.48 15.37
N VAL A 168 7.76 15.20 14.38
CA VAL A 168 6.98 16.43 14.58
C VAL A 168 5.64 16.14 15.27
N SER A 169 4.92 15.10 14.86
CA SER A 169 3.67 14.69 15.51
C SER A 169 3.92 14.28 16.96
N TYR A 170 5.00 13.56 17.22
CA TYR A 170 5.37 13.10 18.56
C TYR A 170 5.74 14.26 19.48
N THR A 171 6.54 15.23 19.02
CA THR A 171 6.93 16.39 19.82
C THR A 171 5.75 17.33 20.08
N HIS A 172 4.80 17.47 19.16
CA HIS A 172 3.61 18.29 19.34
C HIS A 172 2.65 17.68 20.37
N LEU A 173 2.43 16.37 20.31
CA LEU A 173 1.58 15.66 21.28
C LEU A 173 2.16 15.72 22.69
N ARG A 174 3.48 15.54 22.84
CA ARG A 174 4.13 15.69 24.16
C ARG A 174 4.14 17.10 24.71
N ALA A 175 4.22 18.11 23.88
CA ALA A 175 4.16 19.49 24.33
C ALA A 175 2.82 19.86 24.99
N HIS A 176 1.74 19.18 24.64
CA HIS A 176 0.42 19.34 25.27
C HIS A 176 0.23 18.49 26.53
N GLU A 177 1.02 17.46 26.76
CA GLU A 177 0.96 16.61 27.96
C GLU A 177 1.76 17.17 29.14
N THR A 178 2.56 18.21 28.93
CA THR A 178 3.42 18.82 29.97
C THR A 178 2.92 20.16 30.49
N LEU A 179 1.71 20.57 30.15
CA LEU A 179 0.98 21.71 30.72
C LEU A 179 -0.20 21.20 31.55
#